data_81c5a8f55d5d7c50589106bda63b8939
#
_entry.id   81c5a8f55d5d7c50589106bda63b8939
#
_cell.length_a   1.000
_cell.length_b   1.000
_cell.length_c   1.000
_cell.angle_alpha   90.00
_cell.angle_beta   90.00
_cell.angle_gamma   90.00
#
_symmetry.space_group_name_H-M   'P 1'
#
loop_
_entity.id
_entity.type
_entity.pdbx_description
1 polymer ?
#
loop_
_entity_poly.entity_id
_entity_poly.type
_entity_poly.pdbx_seq_one_letter_code
_entity_poly.pdbx_strand_id
1 'polypeptide(L)'
;MQRKGSAVWTGGLKDGKGTVSTQSGVLKDTQYSFATRFENGVGTNPEELLAAAHAGCFSMAFSGQLGAANLTAERIATDAVVSLEKTDSGFAITSVHLTMTAKIPGATQQQFETAANNAKAGCPVSKLFNTKITLDAKLES
;
A
#
# COMPACT_ATOMS: atom_id res chain seq x y z
N MET A 1 -2.62 -19.97 -5.18
CA MET A 1 -1.35 -19.43 -4.64
C MET A 1 -1.61 -18.87 -3.25
N GLN A 2 -0.78 -19.23 -2.28
CA GLN A 2 -0.92 -18.78 -0.88
C GLN A 2 0.38 -18.14 -0.39
N ARG A 3 0.25 -17.14 0.47
CA ARG A 3 1.39 -16.47 1.14
C ARG A 3 1.06 -16.34 2.62
N LYS A 4 2.07 -16.53 3.46
CA LYS A 4 1.90 -16.54 4.92
C LYS A 4 2.60 -15.35 5.58
N GLY A 5 1.90 -14.71 6.49
CA GLY A 5 2.46 -13.81 7.48
C GLY A 5 2.10 -14.31 8.88
N SER A 6 2.87 -13.91 9.87
CA SER A 6 2.64 -14.30 11.25
C SER A 6 2.97 -13.16 12.21
N ALA A 7 2.37 -13.19 13.38
CA ALA A 7 2.63 -12.23 14.45
C ALA A 7 2.61 -12.95 15.81
N VAL A 8 3.41 -12.42 16.72
CA VAL A 8 3.40 -12.81 18.13
C VAL A 8 3.20 -11.56 18.96
N TRP A 9 2.31 -11.60 19.92
CA TRP A 9 2.06 -10.51 20.87
C TRP A 9 2.13 -11.04 22.29
N THR A 10 2.82 -10.31 23.16
CA THR A 10 2.92 -10.63 24.60
C THR A 10 2.64 -9.38 25.43
N GLY A 11 1.87 -9.57 26.52
CA GLY A 11 1.53 -8.47 27.42
C GLY A 11 0.23 -7.75 27.06
N GLY A 12 -0.04 -6.67 27.74
CA GLY A 12 -1.23 -5.83 27.52
C GLY A 12 -1.12 -4.96 26.27
N LEU A 13 -2.19 -4.27 25.94
CA LEU A 13 -2.26 -3.46 24.73
C LEU A 13 -1.19 -2.35 24.72
N LYS A 14 -1.07 -1.60 25.83
CA LYS A 14 -0.18 -0.43 25.87
C LYS A 14 1.26 -0.77 26.22
N ASP A 15 1.47 -1.74 27.08
CA ASP A 15 2.79 -2.11 27.61
C ASP A 15 3.35 -3.39 26.99
N GLY A 16 2.58 -4.05 26.15
CA GLY A 16 2.99 -5.27 25.46
C GLY A 16 3.99 -5.03 24.33
N LYS A 17 4.47 -6.14 23.79
CA LYS A 17 5.44 -6.17 22.69
C LYS A 17 5.02 -7.18 21.65
N GLY A 18 5.24 -6.86 20.40
CA GLY A 18 4.93 -7.75 19.30
C GLY A 18 6.04 -7.84 18.26
N THR A 19 5.95 -8.88 17.47
CA THR A 19 6.78 -9.07 16.28
C THR A 19 5.92 -9.55 15.13
N VAL A 20 6.32 -9.18 13.92
CA VAL A 20 5.71 -9.68 12.69
C VAL A 20 6.77 -10.30 11.79
N SER A 21 6.38 -11.33 11.07
CA SER A 21 7.26 -12.05 10.15
C SER A 21 6.52 -12.39 8.86
N THR A 22 7.25 -12.47 7.76
CA THR A 22 6.73 -12.91 6.47
C THR A 22 7.38 -14.24 6.07
N GLN A 23 6.66 -15.02 5.27
CA GLN A 23 7.13 -16.31 4.76
C GLN A 23 8.47 -16.19 4.02
N SER A 24 8.70 -15.08 3.31
CA SER A 24 9.95 -14.81 2.58
C SER A 24 11.14 -14.52 3.50
N GLY A 25 10.90 -14.19 4.77
CA GLY A 25 11.93 -13.77 5.70
C GLY A 25 12.37 -12.32 5.54
N VAL A 26 11.76 -11.56 4.61
CA VAL A 26 12.04 -10.11 4.45
C VAL A 26 11.72 -9.35 5.73
N LEU A 27 10.59 -9.69 6.37
CA LEU A 27 10.33 -9.33 7.76
C LEU A 27 10.57 -10.58 8.60
N LYS A 28 11.44 -10.48 9.59
CA LYS A 28 11.74 -11.57 10.51
C LYS A 28 11.79 -11.04 11.93
N ASP A 29 10.80 -11.43 12.73
CA ASP A 29 10.64 -10.97 14.10
C ASP A 29 10.76 -9.46 14.24
N THR A 30 10.17 -8.74 13.27
CA THR A 30 10.23 -7.29 13.19
C THR A 30 9.32 -6.69 14.25
N GLN A 31 9.88 -5.80 15.06
CA GLN A 31 9.20 -5.22 16.22
C GLN A 31 8.01 -4.33 15.80
N TYR A 32 6.92 -4.49 16.53
CA TYR A 32 5.82 -3.53 16.53
C TYR A 32 5.22 -3.42 17.93
N SER A 33 4.54 -2.31 18.21
CA SER A 33 3.99 -2.04 19.54
C SER A 33 2.85 -1.02 19.44
N PHE A 34 2.23 -0.71 20.56
CA PHE A 34 1.28 0.42 20.65
C PHE A 34 1.95 1.73 20.20
N ALA A 35 3.17 1.98 20.65
CA ALA A 35 3.90 3.20 20.29
C ALA A 35 4.25 3.28 18.80
N THR A 36 4.54 2.17 18.12
CA THR A 36 4.81 2.18 16.68
C THR A 36 3.56 2.40 15.83
N ARG A 37 2.40 2.12 16.38
CA ARG A 37 1.11 2.25 15.69
C ARG A 37 0.44 3.59 15.94
N PHE A 38 0.48 4.12 17.16
CA PHE A 38 -0.28 5.30 17.60
C PHE A 38 0.61 6.46 18.03
N GLU A 39 1.91 6.26 18.12
CA GLU A 39 2.91 7.25 18.55
C GLU A 39 4.12 7.17 17.62
N ASN A 40 5.28 7.64 18.07
CA ASN A 40 6.53 7.64 17.28
C ASN A 40 7.54 6.59 17.80
N GLY A 41 7.08 5.37 18.04
CA GLY A 41 7.94 4.27 18.46
C GLY A 41 8.82 3.73 17.33
N VAL A 42 9.89 3.01 17.72
CA VAL A 42 10.78 2.33 16.76
C VAL A 42 10.20 0.95 16.39
N GLY A 43 10.08 0.68 15.10
CA GLY A 43 9.56 -0.57 14.56
C GLY A 43 8.60 -0.32 13.41
N THR A 44 7.88 -1.37 13.02
CA THR A 44 6.85 -1.29 11.99
C THR A 44 5.45 -1.21 12.61
N ASN A 45 4.43 -1.11 11.77
CA ASN A 45 3.02 -1.15 12.16
C ASN A 45 2.17 -1.71 11.02
N PRO A 46 0.95 -2.20 11.32
CA PRO A 46 0.08 -2.75 10.28
C PRO A 46 -0.24 -1.76 9.16
N GLU A 47 -0.42 -0.49 9.48
CA GLU A 47 -0.84 0.52 8.53
C GLU A 47 0.23 0.78 7.46
N GLU A 48 1.51 0.89 7.84
CA GLU A 48 2.58 1.07 6.86
C GLU A 48 2.83 -0.20 6.03
N LEU A 49 2.60 -1.38 6.60
CA LEU A 49 2.69 -2.64 5.85
C LEU A 49 1.57 -2.73 4.80
N LEU A 50 0.36 -2.32 5.13
CA LEU A 50 -0.75 -2.20 4.18
C LEU A 50 -0.44 -1.17 3.11
N ALA A 51 0.13 -0.03 3.48
CA ALA A 51 0.54 1.01 2.55
C ALA A 51 1.57 0.49 1.55
N ALA A 52 2.62 -0.17 2.02
CA ALA A 52 3.64 -0.76 1.15
C ALA A 52 3.05 -1.82 0.20
N ALA A 53 2.17 -2.68 0.73
CA ALA A 53 1.47 -3.69 -0.06
C ALA A 53 0.62 -3.05 -1.16
N HIS A 54 -0.13 -1.99 -0.83
CA HIS A 54 -0.99 -1.30 -1.78
C HIS A 54 -0.18 -0.58 -2.86
N ALA A 55 0.88 0.14 -2.47
CA ALA A 55 1.77 0.82 -3.41
C ALA A 55 2.40 -0.17 -4.41
N GLY A 56 2.88 -1.31 -3.94
CA GLY A 56 3.45 -2.36 -4.77
C GLY A 56 2.42 -2.99 -5.71
N CYS A 57 1.26 -3.35 -5.19
CA CYS A 57 0.17 -3.94 -5.98
C CYS A 57 -0.32 -2.98 -7.07
N PHE A 58 -0.56 -1.72 -6.71
CA PHE A 58 -0.97 -0.68 -7.66
C PHE A 58 0.06 -0.50 -8.77
N SER A 59 1.35 -0.38 -8.43
CA SER A 59 2.42 -0.17 -9.42
C SER A 59 2.49 -1.32 -10.43
N MET A 60 2.37 -2.55 -9.98
CA MET A 60 2.35 -3.72 -10.87
C MET A 60 1.08 -3.76 -11.72
N ALA A 61 -0.08 -3.45 -11.15
CA ALA A 61 -1.34 -3.38 -11.89
C ALA A 61 -1.28 -2.30 -12.98
N PHE A 62 -0.71 -1.14 -12.64
CA PHE A 62 -0.50 -0.05 -13.60
C PHE A 62 0.43 -0.48 -14.74
N SER A 63 1.54 -1.14 -14.42
CA SER A 63 2.44 -1.70 -15.43
C SER A 63 1.71 -2.68 -16.36
N GLY A 64 0.84 -3.52 -15.81
CA GLY A 64 0.01 -4.43 -16.60
C GLY A 64 -0.96 -3.71 -17.54
N GLN A 65 -1.58 -2.63 -17.08
CA GLN A 65 -2.45 -1.79 -17.90
C GLN A 65 -1.70 -1.11 -19.05
N LEU A 66 -0.48 -0.65 -18.77
CA LEU A 66 0.38 -0.09 -19.82
C LEU A 66 0.75 -1.14 -20.86
N GLY A 67 1.07 -2.36 -20.43
CA GLY A 67 1.38 -3.47 -21.34
C GLY A 67 0.23 -3.78 -22.30
N ALA A 68 -1.01 -3.69 -21.83
CA ALA A 68 -2.20 -3.86 -22.68
C ALA A 68 -2.32 -2.76 -23.76
N ALA A 69 -1.71 -1.61 -23.54
CA ALA A 69 -1.63 -0.50 -24.49
C ALA A 69 -0.30 -0.48 -25.27
N ASN A 70 0.49 -1.54 -25.21
CA ASN A 70 1.83 -1.67 -25.80
C ASN A 70 2.81 -0.60 -25.33
N LEU A 71 2.67 -0.18 -24.07
CA LEU A 71 3.55 0.80 -23.43
C LEU A 71 4.35 0.12 -22.32
N THR A 72 5.57 0.62 -22.11
CA THR A 72 6.44 0.18 -21.02
C THR A 72 6.97 1.40 -20.27
N ALA A 73 6.78 1.41 -18.97
CA ALA A 73 7.33 2.47 -18.13
C ALA A 73 8.83 2.23 -17.88
N GLU A 74 9.61 3.30 -17.97
CA GLU A 74 11.00 3.29 -17.47
C GLU A 74 11.02 3.28 -15.93
N ARG A 75 10.04 3.95 -15.32
CA ARG A 75 9.94 4.05 -13.87
C ARG A 75 8.50 4.32 -13.46
N ILE A 76 8.07 3.66 -12.41
CA ILE A 76 6.82 3.92 -11.69
C ILE A 76 7.19 4.07 -10.21
N ALA A 77 6.84 5.19 -9.62
CA ALA A 77 7.03 5.44 -8.19
C ALA A 77 5.68 5.73 -7.56
N THR A 78 5.32 4.97 -6.53
CA THR A 78 4.04 5.11 -5.85
C THR A 78 4.24 5.19 -4.34
N ASP A 79 3.66 6.21 -3.74
CA ASP A 79 3.48 6.30 -2.30
C ASP A 79 2.03 6.04 -1.95
N ALA A 80 1.79 5.38 -0.84
CA ALA A 80 0.46 5.17 -0.29
C ALA A 80 0.41 5.68 1.15
N VAL A 81 -0.63 6.41 1.48
CA VAL A 81 -0.90 6.89 2.85
C VAL A 81 -2.18 6.23 3.33
N VAL A 82 -2.06 5.39 4.34
CA VAL A 82 -3.18 4.74 5.02
C VAL A 82 -3.54 5.56 6.25
N SER A 83 -4.79 6.01 6.34
CA SER A 83 -5.29 6.80 7.46
C SER A 83 -6.01 5.91 8.46
N LEU A 84 -5.50 5.88 9.69
CA LEU A 84 -6.13 5.22 10.83
C LEU A 84 -6.72 6.30 11.73
N GLU A 85 -8.04 6.27 11.93
CA GLU A 85 -8.76 7.28 12.68
C GLU A 85 -9.67 6.66 13.73
N LYS A 86 -9.87 7.38 14.83
CA LYS A 86 -10.85 7.00 15.84
C LYS A 86 -12.25 7.39 15.36
N THR A 87 -13.13 6.41 15.31
CA THR A 87 -14.55 6.59 14.96
C THR A 87 -15.44 6.24 16.16
N ASP A 88 -16.74 6.44 16.04
CA ASP A 88 -17.70 6.09 17.10
C ASP A 88 -17.69 4.59 17.44
N SER A 89 -17.30 3.75 16.49
CA SER A 89 -17.21 2.28 16.68
C SER A 89 -15.79 1.80 16.98
N GLY A 90 -14.81 2.71 17.22
CA GLY A 90 -13.41 2.39 17.49
C GLY A 90 -12.49 2.88 16.37
N PHE A 91 -11.26 2.38 16.37
CA PHE A 91 -10.30 2.72 15.32
C PHE A 91 -10.64 2.02 14.01
N ALA A 92 -10.55 2.79 12.92
CA ALA A 92 -10.79 2.27 11.57
C ALA A 92 -9.83 2.90 10.57
N ILE A 93 -9.48 2.12 9.55
CA ILE A 93 -8.81 2.65 8.37
C ILE A 93 -9.89 3.31 7.51
N THR A 94 -9.81 4.63 7.40
CA THR A 94 -10.87 5.45 6.77
C THR A 94 -10.59 5.80 5.33
N SER A 95 -9.33 5.77 4.92
CA SER A 95 -8.94 6.05 3.53
C SER A 95 -7.53 5.54 3.23
N VAL A 96 -7.27 5.36 1.95
CA VAL A 96 -5.92 5.20 1.39
C VAL A 96 -5.77 6.22 0.27
N HIS A 97 -4.71 7.01 0.33
CA HIS A 97 -4.36 7.95 -0.74
C HIS A 97 -3.09 7.47 -1.45
N LEU A 98 -3.19 7.31 -2.76
CA LEU A 98 -2.07 6.94 -3.63
C LEU A 98 -1.54 8.17 -4.36
N THR A 99 -0.23 8.35 -4.36
CA THR A 99 0.46 9.36 -5.15
C THR A 99 1.46 8.66 -6.06
N MET A 100 1.29 8.80 -7.37
CA MET A 100 2.12 8.08 -8.33
C MET A 100 2.70 9.01 -9.38
N THR A 101 3.98 8.82 -9.67
CA THR A 101 4.65 9.40 -10.83
C THR A 101 5.19 8.29 -11.71
N ALA A 102 5.14 8.48 -13.01
CA ALA A 102 5.67 7.50 -13.95
C ALA A 102 6.31 8.18 -15.17
N LYS A 103 7.42 7.60 -15.63
CA LYS A 103 8.06 7.96 -16.88
C LYS A 103 7.79 6.86 -17.91
N ILE A 104 7.06 7.21 -18.97
CA ILE A 104 6.57 6.22 -19.95
C ILE A 104 6.80 6.78 -21.35
N PRO A 105 7.90 6.41 -22.01
CA PRO A 105 8.17 6.89 -23.36
C PRO A 105 7.03 6.58 -24.32
N GLY A 106 6.58 7.61 -25.07
CA GLY A 106 5.54 7.48 -26.08
C GLY A 106 4.10 7.45 -25.57
N ALA A 107 3.87 7.56 -24.28
CA ALA A 107 2.51 7.57 -23.72
C ALA A 107 1.84 8.93 -23.90
N THR A 108 0.58 8.91 -24.30
CA THR A 108 -0.28 10.09 -24.22
C THR A 108 -0.83 10.26 -22.81
N GLN A 109 -1.26 11.49 -22.48
CA GLN A 109 -1.90 11.77 -21.19
C GLN A 109 -3.15 10.90 -20.98
N GLN A 110 -3.94 10.72 -22.05
CA GLN A 110 -5.16 9.91 -21.99
C GLN A 110 -4.85 8.43 -21.71
N GLN A 111 -3.85 7.85 -22.38
CA GLN A 111 -3.43 6.47 -22.13
C GLN A 111 -2.96 6.28 -20.68
N PHE A 112 -2.19 7.24 -20.20
CA PHE A 112 -1.71 7.27 -18.82
C PHE A 112 -2.87 7.29 -17.81
N GLU A 113 -3.80 8.24 -17.97
CA GLU A 113 -4.95 8.38 -17.05
C GLU A 113 -5.86 7.16 -17.05
N THR A 114 -6.14 6.59 -18.23
CA THR A 114 -6.94 5.38 -18.37
C THR A 114 -6.28 4.21 -17.63
N ALA A 115 -4.99 4.00 -17.84
CA ALA A 115 -4.24 2.94 -17.19
C ALA A 115 -4.19 3.14 -15.66
N ALA A 116 -3.97 4.38 -15.20
CA ALA A 116 -3.92 4.71 -13.78
C ALA A 116 -5.27 4.48 -13.07
N ASN A 117 -6.37 4.91 -13.68
CA ASN A 117 -7.70 4.70 -13.11
C ASN A 117 -8.10 3.22 -13.10
N ASN A 118 -7.78 2.47 -14.14
CA ASN A 118 -8.03 1.04 -14.19
C ASN A 118 -7.21 0.29 -13.13
N ALA A 119 -5.95 0.67 -12.93
CA ALA A 119 -5.09 0.08 -11.90
C ALA A 119 -5.61 0.39 -10.49
N LYS A 120 -6.06 1.62 -10.25
CA LYS A 120 -6.63 2.03 -8.97
C LYS A 120 -7.84 1.17 -8.60
N ALA A 121 -8.74 0.96 -9.54
CA ALA A 121 -9.96 0.17 -9.31
C ALA A 121 -9.69 -1.34 -9.31
N GLY A 122 -8.74 -1.80 -10.12
CA GLY A 122 -8.55 -3.21 -10.43
C GLY A 122 -7.44 -3.93 -9.66
N CYS A 123 -6.53 -3.21 -9.02
CA CYS A 123 -5.47 -3.87 -8.25
C CYS A 123 -6.08 -4.69 -7.10
N PRO A 124 -5.62 -5.93 -6.88
CA PRO A 124 -6.23 -6.81 -5.87
C PRO A 124 -6.29 -6.23 -4.46
N VAL A 125 -5.30 -5.42 -4.05
CA VAL A 125 -5.31 -4.76 -2.74
C VAL A 125 -6.38 -3.67 -2.69
N SER A 126 -6.56 -2.89 -3.77
CA SER A 126 -7.68 -1.93 -3.85
C SER A 126 -9.04 -2.60 -3.70
N LYS A 127 -9.21 -3.77 -4.33
CA LYS A 127 -10.45 -4.54 -4.22
C LYS A 127 -10.68 -5.14 -2.84
N LEU A 128 -9.60 -5.48 -2.14
CA LEU A 128 -9.67 -6.03 -0.78
C LEU A 128 -10.16 -4.99 0.22
N PHE A 129 -9.72 -3.73 0.07
CA PHE A 129 -10.01 -2.67 1.03
C PHE A 129 -11.45 -2.18 0.90
N ASN A 130 -12.17 -2.22 2.02
CA ASN A 130 -13.50 -1.62 2.14
C ASN A 130 -13.36 -0.19 2.68
N THR A 131 -12.70 0.67 1.91
CA THR A 131 -12.46 2.06 2.30
C THR A 131 -12.29 2.94 1.06
N LYS A 132 -12.30 4.25 1.25
CA LYS A 132 -12.10 5.22 0.17
C LYS A 132 -10.66 5.19 -0.31
N ILE A 133 -10.47 5.03 -1.62
CA ILE A 133 -9.16 5.09 -2.27
C ILE A 133 -9.14 6.28 -3.22
N THR A 134 -8.17 7.15 -3.06
CA THR A 134 -7.94 8.30 -3.94
C THR A 134 -6.59 8.18 -4.61
N LEU A 135 -6.41 8.85 -5.73
CA LEU A 135 -5.20 8.79 -6.53
C LEU A 135 -4.86 10.16 -7.10
N ASP A 136 -3.62 10.59 -6.89
CA ASP A 136 -2.97 11.64 -7.65
C ASP A 136 -1.90 10.99 -8.53
N ALA A 137 -2.03 11.14 -9.83
CA ALA A 137 -1.14 10.52 -10.80
C ALA A 137 -0.52 11.58 -11.70
N LYS A 138 0.79 11.49 -11.93
CA LYS A 138 1.55 12.41 -12.77
C LYS A 138 2.41 11.65 -13.77
N LEU A 139 2.21 11.94 -15.03
CA LEU A 139 3.08 11.49 -16.11
C LEU A 139 4.28 12.43 -16.20
N GLU A 140 5.49 11.89 -16.05
CA GLU A 140 6.74 12.63 -16.23
C GLU A 140 7.06 12.77 -17.71
N SER A 141 7.59 13.92 -18.06
CA SER A 141 8.02 14.21 -19.43
C SER A 141 9.37 13.57 -19.78
#